data_c1ad064259f946890bc36258b78b8b87
#
_entry.id   c1ad064259f946890bc36258b78b8b87
#
_cell.length_a   1.000
_cell.length_b   1.000
_cell.length_c   1.000
_cell.angle_alpha   90.00
_cell.angle_beta   90.00
_cell.angle_gamma   90.00
#
_symmetry.space_group_name_H-M   'P 1'
#
loop_
_entity.id
_entity.type
_entity.pdbx_description
1 polymer ?
#
loop_
_entity_poly.entity_id
_entity_poly.type
_entity_poly.pdbx_seq_one_letter_code
_entity_poly.pdbx_strand_id
1 'polypeptide(L)'
;MSVASQRKLIFRLGGIGFLLDLTEVVEVLDQITDALDPGRSDIGQGIVSALRFRQTWIPVVDPALKLDIFSTVKLRDKTVVVLRGHEGNWALLVDQVDRLSTAENFQPCEMPFLLKVATMGFYSQIQLLHSEPMIVFEPEHYYGSVSKSA
;
A
#
# COMPACT_ATOMS: atom_id res chain seq x y z
N MET A 1 -15.91 19.73 -9.22
CA MET A 1 -15.23 18.84 -8.28
C MET A 1 -13.92 19.46 -7.82
N SER A 2 -13.65 19.42 -6.55
CA SER A 2 -12.46 20.07 -6.01
C SER A 2 -11.20 19.23 -6.26
N VAL A 3 -10.11 19.91 -6.66
CA VAL A 3 -8.81 19.26 -6.82
C VAL A 3 -8.31 18.69 -5.49
N ALA A 4 -8.69 19.30 -4.37
CA ALA A 4 -8.29 18.83 -3.05
C ALA A 4 -8.77 17.40 -2.76
N SER A 5 -9.85 16.93 -3.40
CA SER A 5 -10.34 15.57 -3.21
C SER A 5 -9.50 14.53 -3.91
N GLN A 6 -8.49 14.96 -4.70
CA GLN A 6 -7.62 14.05 -5.46
C GLN A 6 -6.21 13.99 -4.89
N ARG A 7 -6.08 14.12 -3.57
CA ARG A 7 -4.78 14.00 -2.93
C ARG A 7 -4.31 12.56 -2.94
N LYS A 8 -2.99 12.41 -3.08
CA LYS A 8 -2.33 11.12 -3.06
C LYS A 8 -1.35 11.05 -1.91
N LEU A 9 -1.34 9.90 -1.25
CA LEU A 9 -0.31 9.57 -0.28
C LEU A 9 0.81 8.85 -1.02
N ILE A 10 2.05 9.25 -0.75
CA ILE A 10 3.22 8.62 -1.35
C ILE A 10 3.88 7.75 -0.31
N PHE A 11 4.03 6.45 -0.59
CA PHE A 11 4.79 5.55 0.27
C PHE A 11 5.87 4.85 -0.53
N ARG A 12 6.84 4.27 0.17
CA ARG A 12 7.98 3.60 -0.44
C ARG A 12 8.08 2.16 -0.01
N LEU A 13 8.46 1.31 -0.98
CA LEU A 13 8.82 -0.08 -0.76
C LEU A 13 10.13 -0.32 -1.49
N GLY A 14 11.20 -0.62 -0.74
CA GLY A 14 12.51 -0.85 -1.33
C GLY A 14 13.00 0.30 -2.19
N GLY A 15 12.67 1.53 -1.83
CA GLY A 15 13.02 2.71 -2.59
C GLY A 15 12.08 3.08 -3.73
N ILE A 16 11.18 2.20 -4.10
CA ILE A 16 10.20 2.45 -5.18
C ILE A 16 9.03 3.24 -4.62
N GLY A 17 8.65 4.33 -5.31
CA GLY A 17 7.54 5.17 -4.91
C GLY A 17 6.20 4.65 -5.40
N PHE A 18 5.20 4.68 -4.52
CA PHE A 18 3.84 4.25 -4.82
C PHE A 18 2.86 5.35 -4.47
N LEU A 19 1.80 5.44 -5.26
CA LEU A 19 0.72 6.41 -5.05
C LEU A 19 -0.53 5.71 -4.57
N LEU A 20 -1.10 6.21 -3.48
CA LEU A 20 -2.32 5.68 -2.92
C LEU A 20 -3.32 6.83 -2.77
N ASP A 21 -4.55 6.60 -3.23
CA ASP A 21 -5.60 7.59 -3.11
C ASP A 21 -5.88 7.85 -1.64
N LEU A 22 -5.84 9.13 -1.23
CA LEU A 22 -6.01 9.50 0.17
C LEU A 22 -7.40 9.16 0.70
N THR A 23 -8.40 9.07 -0.16
CA THR A 23 -9.75 8.68 0.26
C THR A 23 -9.81 7.25 0.81
N GLU A 24 -8.83 6.41 0.46
CA GLU A 24 -8.76 5.04 0.96
C GLU A 24 -8.10 4.96 2.34
N VAL A 25 -7.43 6.02 2.78
CA VAL A 25 -6.60 6.01 3.99
C VAL A 25 -7.43 6.40 5.20
N VAL A 26 -7.36 5.58 6.25
CA VAL A 26 -7.97 5.88 7.55
C VAL A 26 -6.96 6.57 8.45
N GLU A 27 -5.75 6.01 8.54
CA GLU A 27 -4.72 6.54 9.44
C GLU A 27 -3.35 6.00 9.06
N VAL A 28 -2.30 6.75 9.39
CA VAL A 28 -0.90 6.34 9.21
C VAL A 28 -0.29 6.22 10.59
N LEU A 29 0.36 5.07 10.87
CA LEU A 29 0.90 4.77 12.19
C LEU A 29 2.36 4.40 12.12
N ASP A 30 3.16 5.02 12.99
CA ASP A 30 4.55 4.67 13.22
C ASP A 30 4.68 3.88 14.53
N GLN A 31 5.88 3.31 14.76
CA GLN A 31 6.21 2.63 16.02
C GLN A 31 5.20 1.54 16.34
N ILE A 32 4.97 0.69 15.37
CA ILE A 32 3.87 -0.28 15.37
C ILE A 32 4.21 -1.61 16.04
N THR A 33 5.47 -1.84 16.41
CA THR A 33 5.95 -3.17 16.82
C THR A 33 5.11 -3.77 17.95
N ASP A 34 4.78 -2.94 18.95
CA ASP A 34 4.01 -3.42 20.11
C ASP A 34 2.54 -3.68 19.80
N ALA A 35 2.05 -3.15 18.68
CA ALA A 35 0.67 -3.32 18.27
C ALA A 35 0.47 -4.47 17.27
N LEU A 36 1.56 -5.13 16.86
CA LEU A 36 1.50 -6.23 15.90
C LEU A 36 1.50 -7.57 16.61
N ASP A 37 0.76 -8.52 16.06
CA ASP A 37 0.75 -9.91 16.50
C ASP A 37 0.97 -10.83 15.31
N PRO A 38 2.23 -11.25 15.06
CA PRO A 38 2.52 -12.15 13.94
C PRO A 38 1.89 -13.54 14.11
N GLY A 39 1.49 -13.91 15.34
CA GLY A 39 0.79 -15.16 15.56
C GLY A 39 -0.59 -15.21 14.92
N ARG A 40 -1.12 -14.08 14.49
CA ARG A 40 -2.40 -13.98 13.80
C ARG A 40 -2.24 -13.88 12.29
N SER A 41 -1.09 -14.29 11.76
CA SER A 41 -0.84 -14.27 10.33
C SER A 41 -1.66 -15.33 9.59
N ASP A 42 -1.87 -15.08 8.31
CA ASP A 42 -2.47 -16.05 7.39
C ASP A 42 -1.76 -15.88 6.05
N ILE A 43 -0.65 -16.59 5.92
CA ILE A 43 0.24 -16.43 4.76
C ILE A 43 -0.47 -16.82 3.46
N GLY A 44 -1.38 -17.80 3.53
CA GLY A 44 -2.15 -18.20 2.35
C GLY A 44 -3.00 -17.07 1.77
N GLN A 45 -3.39 -16.10 2.61
CA GLN A 45 -4.14 -14.93 2.16
C GLN A 45 -3.26 -13.68 2.08
N GLY A 46 -1.95 -13.81 2.22
CA GLY A 46 -1.04 -12.68 2.17
C GLY A 46 -1.01 -11.84 3.44
N ILE A 47 -1.55 -12.35 4.53
CA ILE A 47 -1.61 -11.65 5.81
C ILE A 47 -0.41 -12.06 6.65
N VAL A 48 0.47 -11.10 6.96
CA VAL A 48 1.73 -11.38 7.66
C VAL A 48 1.60 -11.18 9.17
N SER A 49 0.59 -10.45 9.63
CA SER A 49 0.41 -10.12 11.04
C SER A 49 -1.00 -9.58 11.24
N ALA A 50 -1.36 -9.30 12.49
CA ALA A 50 -2.53 -8.50 12.81
C ALA A 50 -2.09 -7.27 13.59
N LEU A 51 -2.80 -6.17 13.39
CA LEU A 51 -2.53 -4.91 14.07
C LEU A 51 -3.70 -4.61 15.01
N ARG A 52 -3.37 -4.25 16.25
CA ARG A 52 -4.40 -3.80 17.17
C ARG A 52 -4.67 -2.32 16.91
N PHE A 53 -5.83 -2.03 16.32
CA PHE A 53 -6.22 -0.69 15.93
C PHE A 53 -7.60 -0.38 16.51
N ARG A 54 -7.68 0.65 17.36
CA ARG A 54 -8.93 1.07 18.01
C ARG A 54 -9.64 -0.10 18.68
N GLN A 55 -8.85 -0.89 19.45
CA GLN A 55 -9.34 -2.04 20.21
C GLN A 55 -9.85 -3.21 19.37
N THR A 56 -9.51 -3.23 18.09
CA THR A 56 -9.89 -4.30 17.17
C THR A 56 -8.63 -4.80 16.46
N TRP A 57 -8.58 -6.11 16.23
CA TRP A 57 -7.50 -6.69 15.41
C TRP A 57 -7.86 -6.57 13.94
N ILE A 58 -6.96 -6.00 13.16
CA ILE A 58 -7.13 -5.91 11.72
C ILE A 58 -5.97 -6.60 11.02
N PRO A 59 -6.21 -7.19 9.82
CA PRO A 59 -5.13 -7.89 9.11
C PRO A 59 -4.10 -6.92 8.53
N VAL A 60 -2.84 -7.36 8.53
CA VAL A 60 -1.73 -6.60 7.97
C VAL A 60 -1.20 -7.33 6.75
N VAL A 61 -1.16 -6.64 5.62
CA VAL A 61 -0.63 -7.14 4.36
C VAL A 61 0.70 -6.47 4.08
N ASP A 62 1.69 -7.26 3.66
CA ASP A 62 2.99 -6.74 3.24
C ASP A 62 3.08 -6.82 1.72
N PRO A 63 2.86 -5.71 1.01
CA PRO A 63 2.88 -5.74 -0.45
C PRO A 63 4.24 -6.05 -1.02
N ALA A 64 5.33 -5.78 -0.30
CA ALA A 64 6.67 -6.09 -0.77
C ALA A 64 6.83 -7.60 -1.00
N LEU A 65 6.19 -8.43 -0.19
CA LEU A 65 6.24 -9.88 -0.38
C LEU A 65 5.53 -10.30 -1.66
N LYS A 66 4.36 -9.71 -1.94
CA LYS A 66 3.61 -10.02 -3.16
C LYS A 66 4.32 -9.56 -4.41
N LEU A 67 5.03 -8.44 -4.31
CA LEU A 67 5.71 -7.83 -5.45
C LEU A 67 7.17 -8.27 -5.57
N ASP A 68 7.62 -9.11 -4.63
CA ASP A 68 9.01 -9.58 -4.58
C ASP A 68 10.00 -8.40 -4.55
N ILE A 69 9.69 -7.41 -3.73
CA ILE A 69 10.53 -6.24 -3.53
C ILE A 69 11.35 -6.43 -2.27
N PHE A 70 12.67 -6.29 -2.41
CA PHE A 70 13.57 -6.39 -1.27
C PHE A 70 13.62 -5.06 -0.52
N SER A 71 13.51 -5.12 0.82
CA SER A 71 13.63 -3.96 1.68
C SER A 71 14.64 -4.23 2.78
N THR A 72 15.49 -3.24 3.07
CA THR A 72 16.44 -3.29 4.17
C THR A 72 15.90 -2.63 5.44
N VAL A 73 14.70 -2.05 5.38
CA VAL A 73 14.10 -1.37 6.52
C VAL A 73 13.63 -2.40 7.54
N LYS A 74 14.04 -2.22 8.80
CA LYS A 74 13.63 -3.12 9.88
C LYS A 74 12.18 -2.87 10.26
N LEU A 75 11.53 -3.92 10.76
CA LEU A 75 10.12 -3.83 11.13
C LEU A 75 9.82 -2.65 12.07
N ARG A 76 10.70 -2.40 13.04
CA ARG A 76 10.52 -1.30 14.01
C ARG A 76 10.54 0.08 13.35
N ASP A 77 11.14 0.18 12.16
CA ASP A 77 11.27 1.45 11.44
C ASP A 77 10.25 1.57 10.31
N LYS A 78 9.40 0.56 10.12
CA LYS A 78 8.37 0.59 9.11
C LYS A 78 7.14 1.34 9.58
N THR A 79 6.29 1.68 8.63
CA THR A 79 5.05 2.41 8.86
C THR A 79 3.87 1.54 8.42
N VAL A 80 2.74 1.71 9.08
CA VAL A 80 1.50 1.06 8.68
C VAL A 80 0.53 2.11 8.19
N VAL A 81 -0.09 1.83 7.05
CA VAL A 81 -1.18 2.65 6.51
C VAL A 81 -2.47 1.85 6.68
N VAL A 82 -3.38 2.36 7.50
CA VAL A 82 -4.67 1.72 7.70
C VAL A 82 -5.62 2.16 6.61
N LEU A 83 -6.21 1.20 5.92
CA LEU A 83 -7.06 1.42 4.76
C LEU A 83 -8.48 0.96 5.02
N ARG A 84 -9.43 1.57 4.31
CA ARG A 84 -10.82 1.12 4.31
C ARG A 84 -10.97 -0.09 3.42
N GLY A 85 -11.74 -1.07 3.86
CA GLY A 85 -12.06 -2.22 3.04
C GLY A 85 -13.55 -2.54 3.11
N HIS A 86 -14.01 -3.41 2.22
CA HIS A 86 -15.42 -3.81 2.20
C HIS A 86 -15.83 -4.57 3.45
N GLU A 87 -14.91 -5.30 4.05
CA GLU A 87 -15.17 -6.11 5.24
C GLU A 87 -14.56 -5.50 6.50
N GLY A 88 -14.24 -4.22 6.46
CA GLY A 88 -13.63 -3.51 7.56
C GLY A 88 -12.24 -3.00 7.22
N ASN A 89 -11.61 -2.36 8.19
CA ASN A 89 -10.27 -1.81 8.00
C ASN A 89 -9.23 -2.92 7.87
N TRP A 90 -8.18 -2.63 7.13
CA TRP A 90 -7.01 -3.49 7.04
C TRP A 90 -5.77 -2.62 6.95
N ALA A 91 -4.61 -3.20 7.11
CA ALA A 91 -3.39 -2.43 7.24
C ALA A 91 -2.37 -2.85 6.18
N LEU A 92 -1.64 -1.86 5.67
CA LEU A 92 -0.60 -2.02 4.68
C LEU A 92 0.74 -1.70 5.33
N LEU A 93 1.65 -2.66 5.34
CA LEU A 93 2.98 -2.48 5.91
C LEU A 93 3.93 -1.94 4.83
N VAL A 94 4.47 -0.75 5.05
CA VAL A 94 5.34 -0.09 4.07
C VAL A 94 6.64 0.36 4.74
N ASP A 95 7.65 0.66 3.92
CA ASP A 95 8.94 1.08 4.45
C ASP A 95 8.87 2.49 5.04
N GLN A 96 8.20 3.39 4.34
CA GLN A 96 8.00 4.77 4.84
C GLN A 96 6.87 5.43 4.05
N VAL A 97 6.33 6.47 4.65
CA VAL A 97 5.39 7.37 3.98
C VAL A 97 6.11 8.70 3.81
N ASP A 98 6.19 9.17 2.55
CA ASP A 98 6.92 10.40 2.26
C ASP A 98 6.10 11.64 2.56
N ARG A 99 4.97 11.78 1.84
CA ARG A 99 4.18 13.02 1.92
C ARG A 99 2.87 12.85 1.17
N LEU A 100 2.03 13.86 1.31
CA LEU A 100 0.82 14.02 0.50
C LEU A 100 1.14 14.89 -0.70
N SER A 101 0.49 14.62 -1.82
CA SER A 101 0.59 15.44 -3.00
C SER A 101 -0.76 15.50 -3.70
N THR A 102 -0.99 16.57 -4.48
CA THR A 102 -2.24 16.72 -5.23
C THR A 102 -2.10 16.13 -6.61
N ALA A 103 -3.23 15.72 -7.20
CA ALA A 103 -3.24 15.07 -8.51
C ALA A 103 -2.63 15.93 -9.62
N GLU A 104 -2.69 17.24 -9.50
CA GLU A 104 -2.15 18.15 -10.50
C GLU A 104 -0.63 18.09 -10.64
N ASN A 105 0.06 17.54 -9.63
CA ASN A 105 1.50 17.38 -9.66
C ASN A 105 1.94 16.11 -10.39
N PHE A 106 1.01 15.27 -10.80
CA PHE A 106 1.31 13.99 -11.42
C PHE A 106 1.00 14.04 -12.91
N GLN A 107 1.88 13.40 -13.68
CA GLN A 107 1.70 13.28 -15.13
C GLN A 107 1.52 11.81 -15.48
N PRO A 108 0.49 11.48 -16.28
CA PRO A 108 0.31 10.09 -16.72
C PRO A 108 1.53 9.59 -17.47
N CYS A 109 1.85 8.33 -17.27
CA CYS A 109 2.93 7.67 -17.97
C CYS A 109 2.47 6.27 -18.30
N GLU A 110 2.61 5.87 -19.56
CA GLU A 110 2.19 4.54 -19.97
C GLU A 110 3.17 3.49 -19.47
N MET A 111 2.63 2.43 -18.85
CA MET A 111 3.47 1.34 -18.38
C MET A 111 3.97 0.51 -19.56
N PRO A 112 5.29 0.27 -19.68
CA PRO A 112 5.81 -0.62 -20.71
C PRO A 112 5.16 -1.99 -20.67
N PHE A 113 4.88 -2.54 -21.84
CA PHE A 113 4.17 -3.82 -21.97
C PHE A 113 4.88 -4.95 -21.21
N LEU A 114 6.21 -5.01 -21.29
CA LEU A 114 6.97 -6.05 -20.62
C LEU A 114 6.81 -5.98 -19.09
N LEU A 115 6.72 -4.77 -18.54
CA LEU A 115 6.51 -4.61 -17.10
C LEU A 115 5.10 -5.05 -16.71
N LYS A 116 4.10 -4.77 -17.53
CA LYS A 116 2.73 -5.24 -17.27
C LYS A 116 2.67 -6.75 -17.19
N VAL A 117 3.34 -7.43 -18.11
CA VAL A 117 3.38 -8.89 -18.13
C VAL A 117 4.16 -9.42 -16.93
N ALA A 118 5.33 -8.84 -16.65
CA ALA A 118 6.19 -9.32 -15.57
C ALA A 118 5.56 -9.15 -14.20
N THR A 119 4.73 -8.13 -14.02
CA THR A 119 4.08 -7.84 -12.74
C THR A 119 2.69 -8.44 -12.62
N MET A 120 2.24 -9.17 -13.64
CA MET A 120 0.92 -9.80 -13.66
C MET A 120 -0.22 -8.83 -13.38
N GLY A 121 -0.06 -7.58 -13.84
CA GLY A 121 -1.07 -6.55 -13.69
C GLY A 121 -1.05 -5.79 -12.36
N PHE A 122 -0.18 -6.15 -11.41
CA PHE A 122 -0.09 -5.41 -10.17
C PHE A 122 0.35 -3.96 -10.39
N TYR A 123 1.18 -3.72 -11.41
CA TYR A 123 1.64 -2.38 -11.77
C TYR A 123 0.91 -1.94 -13.04
N SER A 124 -0.37 -1.60 -12.90
CA SER A 124 -1.17 -1.26 -14.07
C SER A 124 -0.93 0.16 -14.58
N GLN A 125 -0.48 1.07 -13.70
CA GLN A 125 -0.29 2.47 -14.06
C GLN A 125 0.95 3.04 -13.40
N ILE A 126 1.63 3.93 -14.13
CA ILE A 126 2.74 4.73 -13.62
C ILE A 126 2.38 6.19 -13.82
N GLN A 127 2.69 7.02 -12.85
CA GLN A 127 2.59 8.48 -12.97
C GLN A 127 3.92 9.10 -12.60
N LEU A 128 4.24 10.24 -13.22
CA LEU A 128 5.47 10.96 -12.95
C LEU A 128 5.20 12.08 -11.96
N LEU A 129 6.01 12.15 -10.92
CA LEU A 129 6.03 13.26 -9.98
C LEU A 129 7.42 13.88 -10.04
N HIS A 130 7.53 15.10 -10.59
CA HIS A 130 8.82 15.79 -10.76
C HIS A 130 9.84 14.89 -11.45
N SER A 131 9.41 14.22 -12.52
CA SER A 131 10.22 13.29 -13.32
C SER A 131 10.57 11.97 -12.63
N GLU A 132 10.07 11.73 -11.43
CA GLU A 132 10.25 10.44 -10.77
C GLU A 132 9.05 9.54 -11.06
N PRO A 133 9.26 8.31 -11.58
CA PRO A 133 8.14 7.40 -11.81
C PRO A 133 7.59 6.88 -10.49
N MET A 134 6.27 6.95 -10.35
CA MET A 134 5.53 6.44 -9.21
C MET A 134 4.52 5.41 -9.69
N ILE A 135 4.40 4.31 -8.99
CA ILE A 135 3.47 3.24 -9.35
C ILE A 135 2.15 3.49 -8.65
N VAL A 136 1.05 3.46 -9.40
CA VAL A 136 -0.28 3.60 -8.81
C VAL A 136 -0.61 2.31 -8.06
N PHE A 137 -0.88 2.44 -6.76
CA PHE A 137 -1.23 1.32 -5.92
C PHE A 137 -2.75 1.14 -5.90
N GLU A 138 -3.19 -0.05 -6.28
CA GLU A 138 -4.62 -0.40 -6.29
C GLU A 138 -4.89 -1.40 -5.15
N PRO A 139 -5.49 -0.93 -4.04
CA PRO A 139 -5.63 -1.76 -2.84
C PRO A 139 -6.34 -3.09 -3.06
N GLU A 140 -7.33 -3.12 -3.94
CA GLU A 140 -8.09 -4.34 -4.20
C GLU A 140 -7.26 -5.48 -4.80
N HIS A 141 -6.08 -5.19 -5.35
CA HIS A 141 -5.18 -6.23 -5.85
C HIS A 141 -4.47 -6.95 -4.72
N TYR A 142 -4.49 -6.40 -3.52
CA TYR A 142 -3.73 -6.91 -2.38
C TYR A 142 -4.61 -7.49 -1.30
N TYR A 143 -5.80 -6.93 -1.12
CA TYR A 143 -6.72 -7.39 -0.10
C TYR A 143 -8.15 -7.14 -0.56
N GLY A 144 -9.04 -8.06 -0.24
CA GLY A 144 -10.44 -7.96 -0.61
C GLY A 144 -10.77 -8.62 -1.94
N SER A 145 -9.87 -8.61 -2.93
CA SER A 145 -10.12 -9.27 -4.21
C SER A 145 -10.17 -10.80 -4.07
N VAL A 146 -9.39 -11.34 -3.14
CA VAL A 146 -9.35 -12.78 -2.90
C VAL A 146 -10.67 -13.28 -2.34
N SER A 147 -11.28 -12.51 -1.44
CA SER A 147 -12.55 -12.91 -0.85
C SER A 147 -13.70 -12.92 -1.86
N LYS A 148 -13.57 -12.17 -2.94
CA LYS A 148 -14.60 -12.13 -3.98
C LYS A 148 -14.54 -13.31 -4.94
N SER A 149 -13.41 -13.95 -5.04
CA SER A 149 -13.21 -15.07 -5.95
C SER A 149 -13.54 -16.41 -5.31
N ALA A 150 -13.81 -16.41 -4.04
CA ALA A 150 -14.11 -17.64 -3.31
C ALA A 150 -15.54 -18.15 -3.52
#